data_95d9c56582c37678de1940f9b3cc491e
#
_entry.id   95d9c56582c37678de1940f9b3cc491e
#
_cell.length_a   1.000
_cell.length_b   1.000
_cell.length_c   1.000
_cell.angle_alpha   90.00
_cell.angle_beta   90.00
_cell.angle_gamma   90.00
#
_symmetry.space_group_name_H-M   'P 1'
#
loop_
_entity.id
_entity.type
_entity.pdbx_description
1 polymer ?
#
loop_
_entity_poly.entity_id
_entity_poly.type
_entity_poly.pdbx_seq_one_letter_code
_entity_poly.pdbx_strand_id
1 'polypeptide(L)'
;MDKFLELAQSLYPNMPPDILQLFADEWSKTGDPNVAISNVRRTTAYDTAFPGNKRPDGTVKFDEVTYQGLRESYIGTLAEFGVPRDTSVDLLSDRFTGLVEGEVSAREFAQRVGAVFQGVQENIPEVTAQ
;
A
#
# COMPACT_ATOMS: atom_id res chain seq x y z
N MET A 1 -16.60 23.38 -8.83
CA MET A 1 -15.58 22.51 -8.21
C MET A 1 -14.20 23.08 -8.48
N ASP A 2 -13.31 22.94 -7.52
CA ASP A 2 -11.92 23.41 -7.65
C ASP A 2 -11.21 22.63 -8.75
N LYS A 3 -10.62 23.35 -9.69
CA LYS A 3 -9.89 22.76 -10.81
C LYS A 3 -8.71 21.89 -10.32
N PHE A 4 -8.00 22.36 -9.29
CA PHE A 4 -6.87 21.60 -8.74
C PHE A 4 -7.34 20.32 -8.06
N LEU A 5 -8.52 20.33 -7.44
CA LEU A 5 -9.09 19.12 -6.86
C LEU A 5 -9.44 18.09 -7.93
N GLU A 6 -10.00 18.53 -9.06
CA GLU A 6 -10.29 17.64 -10.18
C GLU A 6 -9.01 17.01 -10.75
N LEU A 7 -7.97 17.83 -10.92
CA LEU A 7 -6.67 17.35 -11.41
C LEU A 7 -6.04 16.37 -10.41
N ALA A 8 -6.15 16.68 -9.12
CA ALA A 8 -5.63 15.82 -8.06
C ALA A 8 -6.32 14.46 -8.08
N GLN A 9 -7.63 14.44 -8.25
CA GLN A 9 -8.40 13.19 -8.36
C GLN A 9 -7.98 12.37 -9.57
N SER A 10 -7.60 13.01 -10.68
CA SER A 10 -7.11 12.32 -11.86
C SER A 10 -5.78 11.63 -11.61
N LEU A 11 -4.90 12.23 -10.82
CA LEU A 11 -3.60 11.66 -10.49
C LEU A 11 -3.69 10.59 -9.39
N TYR A 12 -4.58 10.80 -8.42
CA TYR A 12 -4.71 9.93 -7.24
C TYR A 12 -6.18 9.59 -7.01
N PRO A 13 -6.78 8.72 -7.83
CA PRO A 13 -8.23 8.48 -7.78
C PRO A 13 -8.74 7.86 -6.48
N ASN A 14 -7.88 7.17 -5.75
CA ASN A 14 -8.28 6.48 -4.50
C ASN A 14 -7.74 7.15 -3.24
N MET A 15 -7.17 8.35 -3.38
CA MET A 15 -6.60 9.06 -2.23
C MET A 15 -7.70 9.52 -1.27
N PRO A 16 -7.47 9.41 0.07
CA PRO A 16 -8.45 9.92 1.03
C PRO A 16 -8.80 11.39 0.76
N PRO A 17 -10.07 11.78 0.91
CA PRO A 17 -10.50 13.14 0.52
C PRO A 17 -9.75 14.28 1.22
N ASP A 18 -9.40 14.13 2.49
CA ASP A 18 -8.67 15.14 3.25
C ASP A 18 -7.24 15.32 2.71
N ILE A 19 -6.57 14.23 2.36
CA ILE A 19 -5.23 14.27 1.78
C ILE A 19 -5.29 14.83 0.36
N LEU A 20 -6.31 14.45 -0.40
CA LEU A 20 -6.53 14.97 -1.74
C LEU A 20 -6.71 16.49 -1.73
N GLN A 21 -7.48 17.01 -0.76
CA GLN A 21 -7.69 18.44 -0.61
C GLN A 21 -6.38 19.16 -0.24
N LEU A 22 -5.59 18.59 0.68
CA LEU A 22 -4.28 19.15 1.02
C LEU A 22 -3.38 19.22 -0.21
N PHE A 23 -3.36 18.18 -1.02
CA PHE A 23 -2.57 18.14 -2.25
C PHE A 23 -3.04 19.21 -3.24
N ALA A 24 -4.35 19.33 -3.45
CA ALA A 24 -4.92 20.33 -4.34
C ALA A 24 -4.58 21.75 -3.89
N ASP A 25 -4.67 22.01 -2.58
CA ASP A 25 -4.35 23.32 -2.00
C ASP A 25 -2.86 23.65 -2.18
N GLU A 26 -1.99 22.70 -1.93
CA GLU A 26 -0.54 22.88 -2.11
C GLU A 26 -0.18 23.07 -3.58
N TRP A 27 -0.83 22.33 -4.48
CA TRP A 27 -0.61 22.49 -5.91
C TRP A 27 -1.02 23.90 -6.36
N SER A 28 -2.15 24.39 -5.87
CA SER A 28 -2.62 25.74 -6.15
C SER A 28 -1.62 26.81 -5.68
N LYS A 29 -0.99 26.60 -4.52
CA LYS A 29 -0.03 27.55 -3.95
C LYS A 29 1.32 27.52 -4.64
N THR A 30 1.81 26.32 -4.97
CA THR A 30 3.18 26.13 -5.50
C THR A 30 3.25 26.16 -7.02
N GLY A 31 2.14 25.83 -7.69
CA GLY A 31 2.09 25.71 -9.13
C GLY A 31 2.78 24.45 -9.68
N ASP A 32 3.28 23.56 -8.81
CA ASP A 32 4.01 22.36 -9.20
C ASP A 32 3.49 21.16 -8.40
N PRO A 33 2.90 20.15 -9.07
CA PRO A 33 2.38 18.99 -8.35
C PRO A 33 3.45 18.18 -7.62
N ASN A 34 4.68 18.17 -8.12
CA ASN A 34 5.78 17.45 -7.45
C ASN A 34 6.15 18.11 -6.12
N VAL A 35 6.20 19.43 -6.10
CA VAL A 35 6.44 20.19 -4.86
C VAL A 35 5.25 20.01 -3.93
N ALA A 36 4.05 20.05 -4.46
CA ALA A 36 2.82 19.90 -3.69
C ALA A 36 2.77 18.56 -2.95
N ILE A 37 3.04 17.46 -3.64
CA ILE A 37 3.00 16.14 -2.99
C ILE A 37 4.13 16.00 -1.96
N SER A 38 5.29 16.57 -2.23
CA SER A 38 6.39 16.58 -1.27
C SER A 38 6.00 17.28 0.02
N ASN A 39 5.30 18.41 -0.08
CA ASN A 39 4.81 19.15 1.08
C ASN A 39 3.75 18.37 1.86
N VAL A 40 2.82 17.72 1.15
CA VAL A 40 1.79 16.87 1.76
C VAL A 40 2.42 15.73 2.56
N ARG A 41 3.46 15.11 2.03
CA ARG A 41 4.17 14.01 2.68
C ARG A 41 4.82 14.39 4.02
N ARG A 42 5.00 15.68 4.26
CA ARG A 42 5.56 16.20 5.52
C ARG A 42 4.51 16.42 6.60
N THR A 43 3.24 16.26 6.29
CA THR A 43 2.16 16.51 7.24
C THR A 43 1.87 15.29 8.10
N THR A 44 1.37 15.54 9.31
CA THR A 44 0.89 14.47 10.20
C THR A 44 -0.30 13.74 9.60
N ALA A 45 -1.16 14.46 8.87
CA ALA A 45 -2.30 13.87 8.18
C ALA A 45 -1.85 12.80 7.20
N TYR A 46 -0.74 13.02 6.50
CA TYR A 46 -0.17 12.01 5.60
C TYR A 46 0.25 10.76 6.36
N ASP A 47 0.93 10.91 7.48
CA ASP A 47 1.40 9.78 8.28
C ASP A 47 0.23 8.92 8.78
N THR A 48 -0.90 9.56 9.09
CA THR A 48 -2.11 8.88 9.53
C THR A 48 -2.77 8.12 8.36
N ALA A 49 -2.77 8.71 7.17
CA ALA A 49 -3.40 8.12 5.98
C ALA A 49 -2.56 7.00 5.36
N PHE A 50 -1.23 7.10 5.45
CA PHE A 50 -0.30 6.14 4.85
C PHE A 50 0.69 5.61 5.90
N PRO A 51 0.20 4.86 6.89
CA PRO A 51 1.05 4.38 7.99
C PRO A 51 2.24 3.56 7.48
N GLY A 52 3.41 3.86 8.00
CA GLY A 52 4.63 3.12 7.68
C GLY A 52 5.28 3.47 6.36
N ASN A 53 4.71 4.40 5.57
CA ASN A 53 5.17 4.67 4.21
C ASN A 53 6.28 5.72 4.11
N LYS A 54 6.87 6.13 5.22
CA LYS A 54 7.98 7.10 5.18
C LYS A 54 9.26 6.51 5.73
N ARG A 55 10.37 6.83 5.05
CA ARG A 55 11.72 6.54 5.56
C ARG A 55 12.14 7.64 6.55
N PRO A 56 13.15 7.38 7.40
CA PRO A 56 13.64 8.41 8.33
C PRO A 56 14.07 9.71 7.65
N ASP A 57 14.50 9.66 6.39
CA ASP A 57 14.90 10.85 5.63
C ASP A 57 13.72 11.63 5.04
N GLY A 58 12.49 11.17 5.23
CA GLY A 58 11.27 11.83 4.74
C GLY A 58 10.80 11.37 3.37
N THR A 59 11.57 10.54 2.67
CA THR A 59 11.13 9.97 1.40
C THR A 59 10.11 8.86 1.62
N VAL A 60 9.28 8.57 0.61
CA VAL A 60 8.26 7.53 0.72
C VAL A 60 8.80 6.19 0.22
N LYS A 61 8.33 5.10 0.84
CA LYS A 61 8.71 3.73 0.47
C LYS A 61 7.98 3.27 -0.77
N PHE A 62 6.70 3.63 -0.90
CA PHE A 62 5.89 3.38 -2.08
C PHE A 62 5.22 4.69 -2.48
N ASP A 63 5.10 4.96 -3.79
CA ASP A 63 4.29 6.10 -4.21
C ASP A 63 2.82 5.86 -3.80
N GLU A 64 2.03 6.92 -3.76
CA GLU A 64 0.68 6.86 -3.20
C GLU A 64 -0.24 5.94 -3.97
N VAL A 65 -0.12 5.90 -5.28
CA VAL A 65 -0.95 5.00 -6.12
C VAL A 65 -0.58 3.55 -5.84
N THR A 66 0.71 3.23 -5.79
CA THR A 66 1.20 1.89 -5.48
C THR A 66 0.76 1.47 -4.08
N TYR A 67 0.91 2.35 -3.08
CA TYR A 67 0.50 2.08 -1.71
C TYR A 67 -0.98 1.72 -1.63
N GLN A 68 -1.84 2.49 -2.30
CA GLN A 68 -3.29 2.27 -2.25
C GLN A 68 -3.71 0.95 -2.89
N GLY A 69 -2.97 0.48 -3.89
CA GLY A 69 -3.24 -0.81 -4.51
C GLY A 69 -2.57 -1.99 -3.82
N LEU A 70 -1.67 -1.73 -2.89
CA LEU A 70 -0.81 -2.76 -2.31
C LEU A 70 -1.59 -3.79 -1.50
N ARG A 71 -2.53 -3.34 -0.66
CA ARG A 71 -3.34 -4.25 0.15
C ARG A 71 -4.16 -5.19 -0.72
N GLU A 72 -4.80 -4.67 -1.77
CA GLU A 72 -5.56 -5.49 -2.71
C GLU A 72 -4.65 -6.46 -3.47
N SER A 73 -3.43 -6.05 -3.80
CA SER A 73 -2.44 -6.94 -4.42
C SER A 73 -2.08 -8.09 -3.50
N TYR A 74 -1.88 -7.82 -2.22
CA TYR A 74 -1.61 -8.87 -1.22
C TYR A 74 -2.81 -9.82 -1.10
N ILE A 75 -4.03 -9.27 -1.03
CA ILE A 75 -5.26 -10.08 -0.96
C ILE A 75 -5.38 -10.96 -2.19
N GLY A 76 -5.13 -10.41 -3.37
CA GLY A 76 -5.17 -11.17 -4.62
C GLY A 76 -4.16 -12.31 -4.64
N THR A 77 -2.95 -12.08 -4.13
CA THR A 77 -1.93 -13.13 -4.01
C THR A 77 -2.40 -14.24 -3.09
N LEU A 78 -2.94 -13.90 -1.93
CA LEU A 78 -3.45 -14.90 -0.99
C LEU A 78 -4.61 -15.70 -1.60
N ALA A 79 -5.47 -15.04 -2.39
CA ALA A 79 -6.56 -15.70 -3.09
C ALA A 79 -6.05 -16.74 -4.09
N GLU A 80 -4.94 -16.49 -4.77
CA GLU A 80 -4.32 -17.45 -5.67
C GLU A 80 -3.89 -18.73 -4.95
N PHE A 81 -3.57 -18.63 -3.66
CA PHE A 81 -3.22 -19.79 -2.83
C PHE A 81 -4.42 -20.35 -2.08
N GLY A 82 -5.64 -19.90 -2.40
CA GLY A 82 -6.86 -20.45 -1.82
C GLY A 82 -7.31 -19.82 -0.50
N VAL A 83 -6.71 -18.70 -0.09
CA VAL A 83 -7.10 -18.01 1.14
C VAL A 83 -8.33 -17.14 0.87
N PRO A 84 -9.44 -17.32 1.60
CA PRO A 84 -10.63 -16.49 1.41
C PRO A 84 -10.36 -15.02 1.69
N ARG A 85 -11.11 -14.15 1.03
CA ARG A 85 -10.90 -12.69 1.15
C ARG A 85 -11.02 -12.19 2.60
N ASP A 86 -12.03 -12.61 3.32
CA ASP A 86 -12.25 -12.16 4.70
C ASP A 86 -11.10 -12.61 5.62
N THR A 87 -10.57 -13.82 5.41
CA THR A 87 -9.38 -14.28 6.12
C THR A 87 -8.16 -13.43 5.78
N SER A 88 -7.99 -13.10 4.50
CA SER A 88 -6.88 -12.24 4.03
C SER A 88 -6.98 -10.84 4.65
N VAL A 89 -8.17 -10.25 4.68
CA VAL A 89 -8.39 -8.92 5.28
C VAL A 89 -8.01 -8.96 6.76
N ASP A 90 -8.42 -9.99 7.50
CA ASP A 90 -8.09 -10.13 8.93
C ASP A 90 -6.59 -10.27 9.14
N LEU A 91 -5.91 -11.09 8.35
CA LEU A 91 -4.47 -11.27 8.45
C LEU A 91 -3.72 -9.98 8.19
N LEU A 92 -4.15 -9.23 7.18
CA LEU A 92 -3.47 -7.99 6.78
C LEU A 92 -3.79 -6.81 7.69
N SER A 93 -4.92 -6.85 8.44
CA SER A 93 -5.27 -5.73 9.33
C SER A 93 -4.17 -5.44 10.36
N ASP A 94 -3.50 -6.47 10.85
CA ASP A 94 -2.44 -6.33 11.85
C ASP A 94 -1.04 -6.25 11.24
N ARG A 95 -0.86 -6.69 10.00
CA ARG A 95 0.46 -6.88 9.40
C ARG A 95 0.78 -5.93 8.26
N PHE A 96 -0.21 -5.23 7.74
CA PHE A 96 -0.04 -4.41 6.56
C PHE A 96 1.01 -3.32 6.78
N THR A 97 0.94 -2.59 7.89
CA THR A 97 1.90 -1.53 8.20
C THR A 97 3.32 -2.07 8.27
N GLY A 98 3.51 -3.24 8.90
CA GLY A 98 4.82 -3.87 8.96
C GLY A 98 5.38 -4.25 7.59
N LEU A 99 4.51 -4.73 6.70
CA LEU A 99 4.91 -5.04 5.32
C LEU A 99 5.32 -3.77 4.57
N VAL A 100 4.60 -2.67 4.75
CA VAL A 100 4.96 -1.39 4.15
C VAL A 100 6.30 -0.90 4.71
N GLU A 101 6.48 -0.96 6.03
CA GLU A 101 7.73 -0.56 6.67
C GLU A 101 8.92 -1.35 6.15
N GLY A 102 8.72 -2.64 5.84
CA GLY A 102 9.74 -3.51 5.26
C GLY A 102 9.89 -3.35 3.76
N GLU A 103 9.15 -2.42 3.14
CA GLU A 103 9.18 -2.18 1.69
C GLU A 103 8.88 -3.45 0.88
N VAL A 104 7.94 -4.28 1.37
CA VAL A 104 7.58 -5.54 0.72
C VAL A 104 6.66 -5.24 -0.47
N SER A 105 7.20 -5.35 -1.69
CA SER A 105 6.41 -5.17 -2.91
C SER A 105 5.41 -6.32 -3.07
N ALA A 106 4.41 -6.13 -3.94
CA ALA A 106 3.46 -7.20 -4.27
C ALA A 106 4.18 -8.45 -4.76
N ARG A 107 5.23 -8.28 -5.58
CA ARG A 107 6.03 -9.39 -6.10
C ARG A 107 6.77 -10.12 -4.98
N GLU A 108 7.41 -9.37 -4.09
CA GLU A 108 8.14 -9.97 -2.96
C GLU A 108 7.18 -10.70 -2.02
N PHE A 109 6.01 -10.12 -1.77
CA PHE A 109 4.98 -10.77 -0.98
C PHE A 109 4.55 -12.10 -1.61
N ALA A 110 4.33 -12.11 -2.92
CA ALA A 110 3.98 -13.33 -3.66
C ALA A 110 5.06 -14.41 -3.51
N GLN A 111 6.34 -14.01 -3.58
CA GLN A 111 7.45 -14.93 -3.40
C GLN A 111 7.49 -15.51 -1.98
N ARG A 112 7.25 -14.69 -0.97
CA ARG A 112 7.23 -15.13 0.44
C ARG A 112 6.07 -16.10 0.70
N VAL A 113 4.88 -15.75 0.20
CA VAL A 113 3.70 -16.61 0.35
C VAL A 113 3.91 -17.92 -0.38
N GLY A 114 4.43 -17.88 -1.60
CA GLY A 114 4.73 -19.09 -2.37
C GLY A 114 5.69 -20.00 -1.66
N ALA A 115 6.75 -19.46 -1.05
CA ALA A 115 7.72 -20.24 -0.30
C ALA A 115 7.09 -20.91 0.92
N VAL A 116 6.21 -20.21 1.64
CA VAL A 116 5.53 -20.77 2.81
C VAL A 116 4.61 -21.92 2.38
N PHE A 117 3.80 -21.73 1.35
CA PHE A 117 2.88 -22.77 0.87
C PHE A 117 3.64 -23.96 0.28
N GLN A 118 4.73 -23.71 -0.41
CA GLN A 118 5.58 -24.76 -0.94
C GLN A 118 6.20 -25.58 0.20
N GLY A 119 6.68 -24.94 1.24
CA GLY A 119 7.22 -25.60 2.42
C GLY A 119 6.19 -26.48 3.11
N VAL A 120 4.96 -26.01 3.23
CA VAL A 120 3.86 -26.80 3.80
C VAL A 120 3.56 -28.01 2.92
N GLN A 121 3.51 -27.82 1.60
CA GLN A 121 3.26 -28.91 0.66
C GLN A 121 4.36 -29.95 0.68
N GLU A 122 5.61 -29.57 0.83
CA GLU A 122 6.74 -30.47 0.91
C GLU A 122 6.67 -31.34 2.17
N ASN A 123 6.15 -30.80 3.26
CA ASN A 123 6.02 -31.54 4.52
C ASN A 123 4.80 -32.47 4.52
N ILE A 124 3.69 -32.02 3.96
CA ILE A 124 2.44 -32.79 3.92
C ILE A 124 2.59 -34.11 3.12
N PRO A 125 3.18 -34.11 1.91
CA PRO A 125 3.35 -35.36 1.15
C PRO A 125 4.12 -36.43 1.90
N GLU A 126 5.11 -36.07 2.68
CA GLU A 126 5.85 -37.04 3.47
C GLU A 126 4.95 -37.74 4.49
N VAL A 127 4.07 -36.99 5.12
CA VAL A 127 3.11 -37.54 6.08
C VAL A 127 2.08 -38.40 5.37
N THR A 128 1.59 -37.95 4.22
CA THR A 128 0.55 -38.69 3.49
C THR A 128 1.08 -39.90 2.73
N ALA A 129 2.34 -39.89 2.33
CA ALA A 129 2.96 -41.00 1.63
C ALA A 129 3.14 -42.23 2.52
N GLN A 130 3.03 -42.04 3.80
CA GLN A 130 3.09 -43.11 4.76
C GLN A 130 1.72 -43.68 5.09
#